data_74071973711e1709375aaa7ba8194fb1
#
_entry.id   74071973711e1709375aaa7ba8194fb1
#
_cell.length_a   1.000
_cell.length_b   1.000
_cell.length_c   1.000
_cell.angle_alpha   90.00
_cell.angle_beta   90.00
_cell.angle_gamma   90.00
#
_symmetry.space_group_name_H-M   'P 1'
#
loop_
_entity.id
_entity.type
_entity.pdbx_description
1 polymer ?
#
loop_
_entity_poly.entity_id
_entity_poly.type
_entity_poly.pdbx_seq_one_letter_code
_entity_poly.pdbx_strand_id
1 'polypeptide(L)'
;METSGEKIVTVDVREDIQQGREPFQKIMAAVDRLEPDETLLLINSFEPRPLYRVMVRNGFSHWAEQTADGDWRVYFRRQAGRVT
;
A
#
# COMPACT_ATOMS: atom_id res chain seq x y z
N MET A 1 -6.04 -15.53 20.07
CA MET A 1 -5.80 -15.26 19.65
C MET A 1 -5.56 -14.85 18.92
N GLU A 2 -5.51 -14.52 18.63
CA GLU A 2 -5.23 -14.13 17.97
C GLU A 2 -4.88 -13.80 17.25
N THR A 3 -5.08 -13.76 16.93
CA THR A 3 -4.72 -13.49 16.17
C THR A 3 -4.15 -12.81 15.79
N SER A 4 -3.74 -12.86 15.64
CA SER A 4 -3.06 -12.17 15.28
C SER A 4 -3.18 -11.32 14.63
N GLY A 5 -3.46 -10.77 14.81
CA GLY A 5 -4.00 -9.80 14.03
C GLY A 5 -3.06 -9.12 13.18
N GLU A 6 -3.46 -9.05 12.01
CA GLU A 6 -2.73 -8.28 11.07
C GLU A 6 -3.02 -6.81 11.30
N LYS A 7 -1.98 -6.01 11.36
CA LYS A 7 -2.15 -4.58 11.56
C LYS A 7 -2.19 -3.89 10.21
N ILE A 8 -3.23 -3.12 9.99
CA ILE A 8 -3.44 -2.43 8.72
C ILE A 8 -3.21 -0.94 8.93
N VAL A 9 -2.34 -0.37 8.10
CA VAL A 9 -2.12 1.07 8.06
C VAL A 9 -2.72 1.57 6.76
N THR A 10 -3.71 2.42 6.84
CA THR A 10 -4.46 2.86 5.67
C THR A 10 -3.98 4.22 5.20
N VAL A 11 -3.73 4.33 3.91
CA VAL A 11 -3.38 5.60 3.27
C VAL A 11 -4.35 5.80 2.11
N ASP A 12 -5.18 6.82 2.21
CA ASP A 12 -6.16 7.12 1.19
C ASP A 12 -5.67 8.34 0.42
N VAL A 13 -5.40 8.16 -0.86
CA VAL A 13 -4.86 9.25 -1.68
C VAL A 13 -5.86 9.75 -2.72
N ARG A 14 -7.12 9.33 -2.61
CA ARG A 14 -8.11 9.72 -3.61
C ARG A 14 -8.29 11.22 -3.66
N GLU A 15 -8.34 11.86 -2.50
CA GLU A 15 -8.50 13.31 -2.46
C GLU A 15 -7.26 14.01 -3.02
N ASP A 16 -6.08 13.48 -2.73
CA ASP A 16 -4.86 14.08 -3.27
C ASP A 16 -4.89 14.08 -4.78
N ILE A 17 -5.30 12.98 -5.36
CA ILE A 17 -5.36 12.87 -6.82
C ILE A 17 -6.41 13.80 -7.38
N GLN A 18 -7.56 13.88 -6.72
CA GLN A 18 -8.64 14.76 -7.16
C GLN A 18 -8.20 16.21 -7.15
N GLN A 19 -7.38 16.59 -6.17
CA GLN A 19 -6.88 17.94 -6.04
C GLN A 19 -5.65 18.21 -6.90
N GLY A 20 -5.21 17.22 -7.66
CA GLY A 20 -4.05 17.40 -8.50
C GLY A 20 -2.72 17.34 -7.77
N ARG A 21 -2.71 16.83 -6.55
CA ARG A 21 -1.48 16.70 -5.80
C ARG A 21 -0.83 15.35 -6.09
N GLU A 22 0.48 15.33 -6.02
CA GLU A 22 1.24 14.12 -6.25
C GLU A 22 1.23 13.26 -4.99
N PRO A 23 0.69 12.04 -5.03
CA PRO A 23 0.56 11.25 -3.82
C PRO A 23 1.79 10.42 -3.45
N PHE A 24 2.80 10.39 -4.31
CA PHE A 24 3.92 9.46 -4.13
C PHE A 24 4.62 9.66 -2.80
N GLN A 25 4.92 10.90 -2.46
CA GLN A 25 5.64 11.17 -1.23
C GLN A 25 4.83 10.81 0.01
N LYS A 26 3.53 11.02 -0.05
CA LYS A 26 2.66 10.63 1.04
C LYS A 26 2.69 9.12 1.24
N ILE A 27 2.66 8.38 0.14
CA ILE A 27 2.71 6.93 0.20
C ILE A 27 4.05 6.46 0.75
N MET A 28 5.14 7.03 0.25
CA MET A 28 6.47 6.59 0.69
C MET A 28 6.75 6.96 2.13
N ALA A 29 6.19 8.07 2.60
CA ALA A 29 6.33 8.42 4.01
C ALA A 29 5.66 7.37 4.88
N ALA A 30 4.51 6.87 4.46
CA ALA A 30 3.83 5.81 5.20
C ALA A 30 4.63 4.51 5.16
N VAL A 31 5.21 4.21 4.00
CA VAL A 31 6.04 3.01 3.86
C VAL A 31 7.22 3.07 4.81
N ASP A 32 7.85 4.24 4.93
CA ASP A 32 9.01 4.39 5.79
C ASP A 32 8.69 4.16 7.25
N ARG A 33 7.45 4.38 7.64
CA ARG A 33 7.04 4.20 9.03
C ARG A 33 6.45 2.82 9.29
N LEU A 34 6.31 2.02 8.28
CA LEU A 34 5.61 0.75 8.39
C LEU A 34 6.46 -0.23 9.21
N GLU A 35 5.84 -0.81 10.23
CA GLU A 35 6.50 -1.83 11.01
C GLU A 35 6.48 -3.16 10.24
N PRO A 36 7.41 -4.08 10.57
CA PRO A 36 7.49 -5.32 9.81
C PRO A 36 6.22 -6.17 9.82
N ASP A 37 5.40 -6.04 10.86
CA ASP A 37 4.18 -6.83 10.96
C ASP A 37 2.96 -6.08 10.45
N GLU A 38 3.15 -4.93 9.84
CA GLU A 38 2.04 -4.13 9.35
C GLU A 38 1.87 -4.31 7.85
N THR A 39 0.63 -4.16 7.41
CA THR A 39 0.26 -4.16 6.00
C THR A 39 -0.21 -2.76 5.64
N LEU A 40 0.30 -2.24 4.56
CA LEU A 40 -0.14 -0.94 4.07
C LEU A 40 -1.32 -1.16 3.14
N LEU A 41 -2.42 -0.48 3.43
CA LEU A 41 -3.59 -0.48 2.54
C LEU A 41 -3.66 0.88 1.88
N LEU A 42 -3.43 0.88 0.58
CA LEU A 42 -3.52 2.09 -0.22
C LEU A 42 -4.88 2.13 -0.89
N ILE A 43 -5.60 3.22 -0.72
CA ILE A 43 -6.87 3.43 -1.40
C ILE A 43 -6.66 4.47 -2.47
N ASN A 44 -6.92 4.10 -3.72
CA ASN A 44 -6.63 4.92 -4.87
C ASN A 44 -7.83 4.91 -5.81
N SER A 45 -7.91 5.91 -6.67
CA SER A 45 -9.00 5.99 -7.64
C SER A 45 -8.66 5.31 -8.96
N PHE A 46 -7.43 4.83 -9.11
CA PHE A 46 -7.02 4.05 -10.28
C PHE A 46 -5.99 3.04 -9.83
N GLU A 47 -5.72 2.04 -10.67
CA GLU A 47 -4.73 1.03 -10.31
C GLU A 47 -3.33 1.63 -10.45
N PRO A 48 -2.56 1.68 -9.34
CA PRO A 48 -1.26 2.36 -9.36
C PRO A 48 -0.14 1.46 -9.86
N ARG A 49 -0.20 1.07 -11.12
CA ARG A 49 0.76 0.11 -11.66
C ARG A 49 2.21 0.53 -11.55
N PRO A 50 2.57 1.79 -11.82
CA PRO A 50 3.97 2.17 -11.68
C PRO A 50 4.50 2.01 -10.26
N LEU A 51 3.62 2.14 -9.27
CA LEU A 51 4.03 1.99 -7.88
C LEU A 51 4.42 0.55 -7.58
N TYR A 52 3.84 -0.41 -8.27
CA TYR A 52 4.14 -1.82 -8.00
C TYR A 52 5.63 -2.10 -8.16
N ARG A 53 6.25 -1.55 -9.18
CA ARG A 53 7.67 -1.77 -9.38
C ARG A 53 8.52 -1.22 -8.26
N VAL A 54 8.17 -0.01 -7.82
CA VAL A 54 8.89 0.62 -6.73
C VAL A 54 8.79 -0.24 -5.49
N MET A 55 7.59 -0.74 -5.20
CA MET A 55 7.39 -1.51 -3.98
C MET A 55 8.07 -2.88 -4.04
N VAL A 56 8.07 -3.50 -5.21
CA VAL A 56 8.79 -4.77 -5.36
C VAL A 56 10.27 -4.57 -5.09
N ARG A 57 10.86 -3.49 -5.60
CA ARG A 57 12.26 -3.19 -5.34
C ARG A 57 12.54 -2.99 -3.87
N ASN A 58 11.56 -2.52 -3.14
CA ASN A 58 11.72 -2.27 -1.72
C ASN A 58 11.34 -3.46 -0.87
N GLY A 59 11.14 -4.61 -1.49
CA GLY A 59 10.93 -5.84 -0.74
C GLY A 59 9.49 -6.10 -0.35
N PHE A 60 8.53 -5.51 -1.06
CA PHE A 60 7.12 -5.70 -0.76
C PHE A 60 6.46 -6.59 -1.79
N SER A 61 5.57 -7.43 -1.32
CA SER A 61 4.59 -8.07 -2.18
C SER A 61 3.30 -7.26 -2.12
N HIS A 62 2.44 -7.47 -3.07
CA HIS A 62 1.19 -6.72 -3.11
C HIS A 62 0.09 -7.54 -3.74
N TRP A 63 -1.14 -7.16 -3.44
CA TRP A 63 -2.29 -7.64 -4.17
C TRP A 63 -3.29 -6.51 -4.22
N ALA A 64 -4.10 -6.49 -5.27
CA ALA A 64 -4.99 -5.39 -5.54
C ALA A 64 -6.38 -5.91 -5.85
N GLU A 65 -7.38 -5.14 -5.45
CA GLU A 65 -8.76 -5.45 -5.80
C GLU A 65 -9.48 -4.15 -6.09
N GLN A 66 -10.39 -4.21 -7.04
CA GLN A 66 -11.20 -3.07 -7.38
C GLN A 66 -12.53 -3.16 -6.66
N THR A 67 -12.95 -2.05 -6.04
CA THR A 67 -14.21 -2.03 -5.34
C THR A 67 -15.36 -1.81 -6.31
N ALA A 68 -16.58 -2.02 -5.84
CA ALA A 68 -17.77 -1.81 -6.66
C ALA A 68 -17.86 -0.37 -7.14
N ASP A 69 -17.30 0.58 -6.40
CA ASP A 69 -17.31 1.99 -6.76
C ASP A 69 -16.26 2.34 -7.79
N GLY A 70 -15.41 1.38 -8.17
CA GLY A 70 -14.37 1.65 -9.12
C GLY A 70 -13.05 2.08 -8.49
N ASP A 71 -13.01 2.22 -7.19
CA ASP A 71 -11.76 2.53 -6.51
C ASP A 71 -10.92 1.28 -6.38
N TRP A 72 -9.67 1.47 -6.03
CA TRP A 72 -8.73 0.38 -5.89
C TRP A 72 -8.20 0.31 -4.49
N ARG A 73 -8.17 -0.88 -3.94
CA ARG A 73 -7.53 -1.17 -2.67
C ARG A 73 -6.32 -2.01 -2.96
N VAL A 74 -5.15 -1.50 -2.61
CA VAL A 74 -3.91 -2.21 -2.88
C VAL A 74 -3.19 -2.43 -1.56
N TYR A 75 -2.89 -3.68 -1.29
CA TYR A 75 -2.24 -4.07 -0.05
C TYR A 75 -0.78 -4.34 -0.32
N PHE A 76 0.09 -3.78 0.50
CA PHE A 76 1.53 -3.99 0.41
C PHE A 76 2.03 -4.56 1.71
N ARG A 77 2.81 -5.60 1.61
CA ARG A 77 3.33 -6.28 2.77
C ARG A 77 4.78 -6.64 2.53
N ARG A 78 5.63 -6.44 3.54
CA ARG A 78 7.02 -6.82 3.39
C ARG A 78 7.11 -8.31 3.23
N GLN A 79 7.95 -8.73 2.30
CA GLN A 79 8.17 -10.15 2.13
C GLN A 79 8.93 -10.66 3.33
N ALA A 80 8.56 -11.84 3.74
CA ALA A 80 9.24 -12.49 4.83
C ALA A 80 10.68 -12.63 4.42
N GLY A 81 11.47 -12.39 5.30
CA GLY A 81 12.82 -12.28 5.04
C GLY A 81 13.40 -13.41 4.31
N ARG A 82 13.90 -13.33 3.41
CA ARG A 82 14.41 -14.09 2.75
C ARG A 82 15.61 -14.23 3.11
N VAL A 83 16.01 -14.74 3.38
CA VAL A 83 17.07 -14.92 3.80
C VAL A 83 17.97 -15.19 3.20
N THR A 84 18.45 -15.10 3.01
CA THR A 84 19.26 -15.40 2.43
C THR A 84 19.84 -15.59 2.43
#